data_041d8334d458cd3958abce1f6b24825b
#
_entry.id   041d8334d458cd3958abce1f6b24825b
#
_cell.length_a   1.000
_cell.length_b   1.000
_cell.length_c   1.000
_cell.angle_alpha   90.00
_cell.angle_beta   90.00
_cell.angle_gamma   90.00
#
_symmetry.space_group_name_H-M   'P 1'
#
loop_
_entity.id
_entity.type
_entity.pdbx_description
1 polymer ?
#
loop_
_entity_poly.entity_id
_entity_poly.type
_entity_poly.pdbx_seq_one_letter_code
_entity_poly.pdbx_strand_id
1 'polypeptide(L)'
;MPPTQTYNMKFGVVVFPGSNCDRDMHDALKYDLGQEVTMLWHKDKDLSMFNTEDCIILPGGFSYGDYLRCGAIARFSPMMQSVIDFANAGGKVFGVCNGFQILCESHLLPGALLRNGHQQFACKNVFLTNETGKVYKVPIAHGEGRYYADEKTLDQLEANGQVIFYYCDEKGKIKPNANPNAATRNIAGICNANRNVFGMMPHPERATSEILGNTDGREILKNLLMSEILVG
;
A
#
# COMPACT_ATOMS: atom_id res chain seq x y z
N MET A 1 -34.99 12.19 0.90
CA MET A 1 -33.73 11.45 1.03
C MET A 1 -32.94 12.14 2.13
N PRO A 2 -32.47 11.45 3.17
CA PRO A 2 -31.57 12.06 4.13
C PRO A 2 -30.28 12.46 3.39
N PRO A 3 -29.59 13.53 3.79
CA PRO A 3 -28.33 13.90 3.20
C PRO A 3 -27.34 12.77 3.40
N THR A 4 -26.74 12.28 2.32
CA THR A 4 -25.58 11.39 2.38
C THR A 4 -24.52 12.12 3.19
N GLN A 5 -24.29 11.65 4.40
CA GLN A 5 -23.22 12.14 5.26
C GLN A 5 -21.91 11.85 4.51
N THR A 6 -21.29 12.86 3.95
CA THR A 6 -19.96 12.76 3.37
C THR A 6 -19.01 12.46 4.52
N TYR A 7 -18.62 11.20 4.62
CA TYR A 7 -17.67 10.75 5.62
C TYR A 7 -16.32 11.41 5.31
N ASN A 8 -15.86 12.30 6.17
CA ASN A 8 -14.59 12.99 6.00
C ASN A 8 -13.51 12.20 6.77
N MET A 9 -13.01 11.13 6.14
CA MET A 9 -11.92 10.34 6.67
C MET A 9 -10.67 11.21 6.77
N LYS A 10 -9.96 11.14 7.89
CA LYS A 10 -8.65 11.77 8.05
C LYS A 10 -7.56 10.80 7.70
N PHE A 11 -6.48 11.33 7.13
CA PHE A 11 -5.31 10.57 6.75
C PHE A 11 -4.07 11.06 7.49
N GLY A 12 -3.34 10.13 8.11
CA GLY A 12 -2.02 10.39 8.67
C GLY A 12 -0.94 9.79 7.77
N VAL A 13 -0.06 10.59 7.18
CA VAL A 13 1.06 10.10 6.36
C VAL A 13 2.33 10.13 7.19
N VAL A 14 2.92 8.96 7.45
CA VAL A 14 4.15 8.85 8.25
C VAL A 14 5.36 9.29 7.45
N VAL A 15 6.16 10.18 8.02
CA VAL A 15 7.40 10.69 7.42
C VAL A 15 8.59 10.02 8.10
N PHE A 16 9.26 9.11 7.39
CA PHE A 16 10.54 8.55 7.80
C PHE A 16 11.70 9.29 7.13
N PRO A 17 12.90 9.31 7.71
CA PRO A 17 14.08 9.77 6.98
C PRO A 17 14.25 8.97 5.67
N GLY A 18 14.20 9.65 4.53
CA GLY A 18 14.31 9.04 3.20
C GLY A 18 13.01 8.53 2.57
N SER A 19 11.84 8.70 3.20
CA SER A 19 10.55 8.42 2.55
C SER A 19 10.17 9.54 1.58
N ASN A 20 10.75 9.53 0.41
CA ASN A 20 10.62 10.60 -0.59
C ASN A 20 9.30 10.57 -1.39
N CYS A 21 8.41 9.60 -1.15
CA CYS A 21 7.07 9.53 -1.73
C CYS A 21 5.97 9.99 -0.75
N ASP A 22 6.35 10.52 0.41
CA ASP A 22 5.41 11.04 1.41
C ASP A 22 4.63 12.24 0.87
N ARG A 23 5.30 13.14 0.12
CA ARG A 23 4.67 14.29 -0.55
C ARG A 23 3.74 13.86 -1.67
N ASP A 24 4.13 12.89 -2.49
CA ASP A 24 3.28 12.37 -3.57
C ASP A 24 1.96 11.84 -2.98
N MET A 25 2.03 11.08 -1.89
CA MET A 25 0.86 10.55 -1.21
C MET A 25 0.01 11.65 -0.55
N HIS A 26 0.64 12.60 0.14
CA HIS A 26 -0.05 13.76 0.71
C HIS A 26 -0.83 14.52 -0.37
N ASP A 27 -0.18 14.82 -1.50
CA ASP A 27 -0.77 15.62 -2.56
C ASP A 27 -1.91 14.87 -3.29
N ALA A 28 -1.73 13.57 -3.52
CA ALA A 28 -2.78 12.71 -4.07
C ALA A 28 -4.04 12.69 -3.18
N LEU A 29 -3.87 12.49 -1.88
CA LEU A 29 -4.99 12.46 -0.94
C LEU A 29 -5.63 13.84 -0.76
N LYS A 30 -4.84 14.89 -0.59
CA LYS A 30 -5.31 16.23 -0.27
C LYS A 30 -5.89 16.96 -1.48
N TYR A 31 -5.15 17.01 -2.58
CA TYR A 31 -5.52 17.83 -3.73
C TYR A 31 -6.34 17.06 -4.77
N ASP A 32 -6.00 15.78 -5.03
CA ASP A 32 -6.71 15.00 -6.04
C ASP A 32 -7.97 14.31 -5.49
N LEU A 33 -7.97 13.91 -4.19
CA LEU A 33 -9.11 13.27 -3.55
C LEU A 33 -9.86 14.16 -2.55
N GLY A 34 -9.35 15.36 -2.22
CA GLY A 34 -10.02 16.33 -1.36
C GLY A 34 -10.11 15.93 0.12
N GLN A 35 -9.18 15.13 0.62
CA GLN A 35 -9.19 14.60 1.98
C GLN A 35 -8.40 15.47 2.96
N GLU A 36 -8.67 15.32 4.27
CA GLU A 36 -7.87 15.91 5.34
C GLU A 36 -6.63 15.07 5.56
N VAL A 37 -5.42 15.66 5.45
CA VAL A 37 -4.14 14.94 5.54
C VAL A 37 -3.22 15.62 6.54
N THR A 38 -2.68 14.84 7.48
CA THR A 38 -1.68 15.25 8.46
C THR A 38 -0.38 14.48 8.24
N MET A 39 0.76 15.19 8.19
CA MET A 39 2.08 14.56 8.14
C MET A 39 2.52 14.18 9.56
N LEU A 40 2.91 12.92 9.77
CA LEU A 40 3.26 12.34 11.07
C LEU A 40 4.77 12.06 11.12
N TRP A 41 5.48 12.69 12.03
CA TRP A 41 6.92 12.49 12.14
C TRP A 41 7.25 11.16 12.82
N HIS A 42 8.16 10.38 12.26
CA HIS A 42 8.49 9.01 12.72
C HIS A 42 8.93 8.91 14.20
N LYS A 43 9.36 10.02 14.83
CA LYS A 43 9.73 10.06 16.26
C LYS A 43 8.56 10.35 17.18
N ASP A 44 7.44 10.83 16.65
CA ASP A 44 6.24 11.06 17.43
C ASP A 44 5.58 9.73 17.74
N LYS A 45 4.67 9.73 18.71
CA LYS A 45 3.89 8.54 19.12
C LYS A 45 2.41 8.82 19.17
N ASP A 46 2.01 10.09 19.07
CA ASP A 46 0.63 10.50 19.27
C ASP A 46 -0.21 10.31 18.00
N LEU A 47 -1.18 9.40 18.07
CA LEU A 47 -2.22 9.21 17.07
C LEU A 47 -3.62 9.52 17.63
N SER A 48 -3.73 10.23 18.77
CA SER A 48 -5.01 10.51 19.44
C SER A 48 -5.99 11.33 18.60
N MET A 49 -5.50 12.03 17.56
CA MET A 49 -6.32 12.77 16.61
C MET A 49 -7.03 11.87 15.59
N PHE A 50 -6.68 10.58 15.51
CA PHE A 50 -7.26 9.59 14.60
C PHE A 50 -8.11 8.59 15.37
N ASN A 51 -9.19 8.16 14.77
CA ASN A 51 -10.03 7.05 15.24
C ASN A 51 -9.95 5.88 14.21
N THR A 52 -10.57 4.75 14.52
CA THR A 52 -10.49 3.53 13.69
C THR A 52 -11.15 3.67 12.30
N GLU A 53 -11.89 4.73 12.06
CA GLU A 53 -12.49 5.04 10.76
C GLU A 53 -11.53 5.83 9.87
N ASP A 54 -10.47 6.39 10.46
CA ASP A 54 -9.40 7.11 9.75
C ASP A 54 -8.33 6.14 9.21
N CYS A 55 -7.38 6.65 8.45
CA CYS A 55 -6.35 5.83 7.81
C CYS A 55 -4.94 6.37 8.07
N ILE A 56 -4.04 5.49 8.49
CA ILE A 56 -2.60 5.80 8.57
C ILE A 56 -1.90 5.22 7.34
N ILE A 57 -1.09 6.06 6.68
CA ILE A 57 -0.36 5.71 5.47
C ILE A 57 1.14 5.58 5.77
N LEU A 58 1.72 4.46 5.35
CA LEU A 58 3.16 4.28 5.25
C LEU A 58 3.56 4.49 3.79
N PRO A 59 4.19 5.62 3.44
CA PRO A 59 4.48 5.97 2.06
C PRO A 59 5.65 5.17 1.51
N GLY A 60 5.84 5.26 0.20
CA GLY A 60 7.01 4.76 -0.49
C GLY A 60 8.27 5.59 -0.21
N GLY A 61 9.39 5.12 -0.73
CA GLY A 61 10.69 5.75 -0.62
C GLY A 61 11.76 4.78 -0.14
N PHE A 62 12.75 5.30 0.58
CA PHE A 62 13.90 4.56 1.09
C PHE A 62 14.09 4.87 2.57
N SER A 63 13.15 4.42 3.42
CA SER A 63 13.16 4.72 4.84
C SER A 63 14.50 4.33 5.50
N TYR A 64 15.13 5.30 6.16
CA TYR A 64 16.48 5.17 6.75
C TYR A 64 17.55 4.72 5.75
N GLY A 65 17.36 5.00 4.42
CA GLY A 65 18.32 4.66 3.37
C GLY A 65 18.36 3.16 3.05
N ASP A 66 17.33 2.39 3.44
CA ASP A 66 17.24 0.93 3.27
C ASP A 66 18.44 0.15 3.85
N TYR A 67 19.11 0.71 4.84
CA TYR A 67 20.18 0.00 5.54
C TYR A 67 19.66 -1.31 6.15
N LEU A 68 20.45 -2.38 6.08
CA LEU A 68 20.14 -3.77 6.36
C LEU A 68 19.26 -4.40 5.28
N ARG A 69 18.03 -3.96 5.14
CA ARG A 69 17.05 -4.21 4.08
C ARG A 69 15.91 -3.22 4.17
N CYS A 70 15.16 -3.10 3.08
CA CYS A 70 14.07 -2.13 2.98
C CYS A 70 13.03 -2.33 4.11
N GLY A 71 12.72 -1.23 4.82
CA GLY A 71 11.73 -1.23 5.91
C GLY A 71 12.22 -1.75 7.27
N ALA A 72 13.36 -2.45 7.34
CA ALA A 72 13.80 -3.15 8.56
C ALA A 72 14.09 -2.23 9.74
N ILE A 73 14.63 -1.03 9.51
CA ILE A 73 14.90 -0.05 10.57
C ILE A 73 13.61 0.72 10.91
N ALA A 74 12.82 1.08 9.91
CA ALA A 74 11.61 1.88 10.10
C ALA A 74 10.61 1.23 11.08
N ARG A 75 10.51 -0.11 11.08
CA ARG A 75 9.63 -0.85 11.99
C ARG A 75 9.88 -0.55 13.48
N PHE A 76 11.08 -0.11 13.85
CA PHE A 76 11.46 0.22 15.23
C PHE A 76 11.26 1.69 15.57
N SER A 77 10.79 2.53 14.67
CA SER A 77 10.52 3.93 14.96
C SER A 77 9.40 4.05 16.01
N PRO A 78 9.44 5.09 16.86
CA PRO A 78 8.41 5.33 17.85
C PRO A 78 6.99 5.37 17.26
N MET A 79 6.81 5.99 16.11
CA MET A 79 5.53 6.07 15.40
C MET A 79 5.02 4.68 15.00
N MET A 80 5.89 3.74 14.60
CA MET A 80 5.45 2.40 14.19
C MET A 80 4.84 1.59 15.33
N GLN A 81 5.26 1.79 16.57
CA GLN A 81 4.57 1.15 17.70
C GLN A 81 3.11 1.62 17.76
N SER A 82 2.87 2.92 17.66
CA SER A 82 1.50 3.48 17.66
C SER A 82 0.69 3.03 16.43
N VAL A 83 1.31 2.89 15.27
CA VAL A 83 0.66 2.36 14.06
C VAL A 83 0.26 0.90 14.25
N ILE A 84 1.11 0.07 14.88
CA ILE A 84 0.80 -1.33 15.18
C ILE A 84 -0.40 -1.40 16.15
N ASP A 85 -0.40 -0.60 17.21
CA ASP A 85 -1.49 -0.55 18.17
C ASP A 85 -2.79 -0.07 17.53
N PHE A 86 -2.73 0.95 16.68
CA PHE A 86 -3.84 1.47 15.89
C PHE A 86 -4.42 0.40 14.95
N ALA A 87 -3.58 -0.32 14.21
CA ALA A 87 -4.00 -1.41 13.33
C ALA A 87 -4.68 -2.55 14.11
N ASN A 88 -4.10 -2.94 15.25
CA ASN A 88 -4.66 -3.98 16.12
C ASN A 88 -6.00 -3.58 16.76
N ALA A 89 -6.23 -2.29 16.95
CA ALA A 89 -7.52 -1.74 17.40
C ALA A 89 -8.56 -1.67 16.26
N GLY A 90 -8.22 -2.08 15.03
CA GLY A 90 -9.11 -2.07 13.86
C GLY A 90 -8.97 -0.86 12.96
N GLY A 91 -8.06 0.07 13.26
CA GLY A 91 -7.78 1.23 12.43
C GLY A 91 -7.17 0.84 11.08
N LYS A 92 -7.50 1.61 10.02
CA LYS A 92 -7.01 1.32 8.67
C LYS A 92 -5.54 1.75 8.51
N VAL A 93 -4.74 0.86 7.94
CA VAL A 93 -3.34 1.14 7.61
C VAL A 93 -3.06 0.75 6.16
N PHE A 94 -2.43 1.65 5.40
CA PHE A 94 -2.06 1.37 4.02
C PHE A 94 -0.58 1.64 3.77
N GLY A 95 0.13 0.63 3.26
CA GLY A 95 1.55 0.71 2.91
C GLY A 95 1.79 0.62 1.41
N VAL A 96 2.51 1.58 0.85
CA VAL A 96 2.89 1.62 -0.56
C VAL A 96 4.38 1.42 -0.71
N CYS A 97 4.81 0.49 -1.58
CA CYS A 97 6.21 0.22 -1.90
C CYS A 97 7.04 -0.01 -0.61
N ASN A 98 7.86 0.95 -0.18
CA ASN A 98 8.60 0.86 1.09
C ASN A 98 7.65 0.73 2.31
N GLY A 99 6.48 1.36 2.28
CA GLY A 99 5.46 1.17 3.30
C GLY A 99 4.95 -0.27 3.39
N PHE A 100 4.79 -0.96 2.26
CA PHE A 100 4.44 -2.38 2.26
C PHE A 100 5.56 -3.25 2.83
N GLN A 101 6.82 -2.92 2.51
CA GLN A 101 7.99 -3.58 3.12
C GLN A 101 7.97 -3.42 4.65
N ILE A 102 7.70 -2.22 5.16
CA ILE A 102 7.59 -1.96 6.60
C ILE A 102 6.44 -2.77 7.23
N LEU A 103 5.28 -2.89 6.56
CA LEU A 103 4.17 -3.70 7.06
C LEU A 103 4.53 -5.19 7.18
N CYS A 104 5.29 -5.74 6.23
CA CYS A 104 5.78 -7.11 6.34
C CYS A 104 6.85 -7.24 7.46
N GLU A 105 7.78 -6.30 7.57
CA GLU A 105 8.80 -6.29 8.62
C GLU A 105 8.23 -6.14 10.03
N SER A 106 7.10 -5.43 10.18
CA SER A 106 6.39 -5.28 11.45
C SER A 106 5.37 -6.40 11.73
N HIS A 107 5.27 -7.39 10.84
CA HIS A 107 4.34 -8.52 10.92
C HIS A 107 2.84 -8.13 10.92
N LEU A 108 2.52 -6.94 10.44
CA LEU A 108 1.13 -6.54 10.18
C LEU A 108 0.58 -7.19 8.91
N LEU A 109 1.47 -7.56 7.98
CA LEU A 109 1.16 -8.37 6.81
C LEU A 109 2.10 -9.59 6.74
N PRO A 110 1.63 -10.74 6.25
CA PRO A 110 2.46 -11.94 6.11
C PRO A 110 3.41 -11.83 4.91
N GLY A 111 4.46 -12.65 4.91
CA GLY A 111 5.45 -12.71 3.84
C GLY A 111 6.56 -11.67 3.97
N ALA A 112 7.29 -11.46 2.87
CA ALA A 112 8.41 -10.54 2.79
C ALA A 112 8.58 -9.99 1.37
N LEU A 113 9.18 -8.80 1.25
CA LEU A 113 9.60 -8.25 -0.03
C LEU A 113 11.08 -8.51 -0.22
N LEU A 114 11.41 -9.18 -1.32
CA LEU A 114 12.76 -9.58 -1.68
C LEU A 114 13.26 -8.79 -2.89
N ARG A 115 14.55 -8.91 -3.16
CA ARG A 115 15.16 -8.34 -4.36
C ARG A 115 14.46 -8.82 -5.62
N ASN A 116 14.24 -7.92 -6.60
CA ASN A 116 13.67 -8.25 -7.89
C ASN A 116 14.42 -9.43 -8.53
N GLY A 117 13.72 -10.37 -9.17
CA GLY A 117 14.33 -11.58 -9.73
C GLY A 117 15.44 -11.30 -10.76
N HIS A 118 15.36 -10.17 -11.47
CA HIS A 118 16.39 -9.72 -12.43
C HIS A 118 17.52 -8.87 -11.81
N GLN A 119 17.53 -8.70 -10.47
CA GLN A 119 18.55 -7.98 -9.70
C GLN A 119 18.74 -6.49 -10.05
N GLN A 120 17.80 -5.88 -10.76
CA GLN A 120 17.85 -4.49 -11.19
C GLN A 120 16.69 -3.68 -10.57
N PHE A 121 16.86 -2.37 -10.48
CA PHE A 121 15.77 -1.45 -10.16
C PHE A 121 14.78 -1.40 -11.32
N ALA A 122 13.49 -1.58 -11.02
CA ALA A 122 12.40 -1.51 -11.99
C ALA A 122 11.65 -0.18 -11.82
N CYS A 123 11.65 0.66 -12.86
CA CYS A 123 10.90 1.91 -12.90
C CYS A 123 10.10 1.95 -14.21
N LYS A 124 8.82 1.60 -14.16
CA LYS A 124 7.92 1.53 -15.32
C LYS A 124 6.46 1.45 -14.90
N ASN A 125 5.55 1.71 -15.84
CA ASN A 125 4.14 1.37 -15.64
C ASN A 125 3.92 -0.14 -15.74
N VAL A 126 3.02 -0.64 -14.89
CA VAL A 126 2.54 -2.03 -14.87
C VAL A 126 1.01 -2.04 -14.88
N PHE A 127 0.44 -3.19 -15.21
CA PHE A 127 -0.99 -3.40 -15.14
C PHE A 127 -1.31 -4.30 -13.95
N LEU A 128 -2.37 -3.95 -13.24
CA LEU A 128 -2.89 -4.67 -12.08
C LEU A 128 -4.31 -5.11 -12.37
N THR A 129 -4.69 -6.26 -11.85
CA THR A 129 -6.08 -6.69 -11.80
C THR A 129 -6.43 -7.17 -10.40
N ASN A 130 -7.71 -7.14 -10.08
CA ASN A 130 -8.27 -7.62 -8.82
C ASN A 130 -9.40 -8.63 -9.08
N GLU A 131 -10.10 -9.04 -8.05
CA GLU A 131 -11.22 -9.99 -8.13
C GLU A 131 -12.38 -9.55 -9.05
N THR A 132 -12.54 -8.23 -9.26
CA THR A 132 -13.57 -7.71 -10.18
C THR A 132 -13.20 -7.85 -11.66
N GLY A 133 -11.96 -8.23 -11.95
CA GLY A 133 -11.41 -8.29 -13.31
C GLY A 133 -11.08 -6.94 -13.92
N LYS A 134 -11.24 -5.83 -13.17
CA LYS A 134 -10.84 -4.51 -13.64
C LYS A 134 -9.32 -4.40 -13.76
N VAL A 135 -8.87 -3.68 -14.77
CA VAL A 135 -7.44 -3.46 -15.04
C VAL A 135 -7.08 -2.01 -14.73
N TYR A 136 -6.00 -1.83 -13.99
CA TYR A 136 -5.45 -0.54 -13.62
C TYR A 136 -4.01 -0.43 -14.11
N LYS A 137 -3.63 0.72 -14.63
CA LYS A 137 -2.26 1.03 -15.03
C LYS A 137 -1.64 1.94 -13.97
N VAL A 138 -0.58 1.51 -13.30
CA VAL A 138 0.09 2.28 -12.25
C VAL A 138 1.61 2.12 -12.35
N PRO A 139 2.42 3.09 -11.90
CA PRO A 139 3.87 2.96 -11.91
C PRO A 139 4.38 2.10 -10.75
N ILE A 140 5.54 1.48 -10.99
CA ILE A 140 6.41 0.88 -9.97
C ILE A 140 7.78 1.57 -10.00
N ALA A 141 8.46 1.64 -8.84
CA ALA A 141 9.81 2.16 -8.70
C ALA A 141 10.52 1.48 -7.51
N HIS A 142 11.12 0.30 -7.73
CA HIS A 142 11.71 -0.48 -6.66
C HIS A 142 12.83 -1.44 -7.12
N GLY A 143 13.79 -1.72 -6.24
CA GLY A 143 14.79 -2.78 -6.38
C GLY A 143 14.42 -4.06 -5.63
N GLU A 144 13.59 -3.93 -4.58
CA GLU A 144 13.14 -5.00 -3.68
C GLU A 144 11.60 -5.03 -3.62
N GLY A 145 10.96 -5.42 -4.72
CA GLY A 145 9.50 -5.48 -4.83
C GLY A 145 8.94 -6.88 -5.02
N ARG A 146 9.79 -7.92 -4.95
CA ARG A 146 9.39 -9.30 -5.14
C ARG A 146 8.70 -9.84 -3.90
N TYR A 147 7.38 -9.87 -3.87
CA TYR A 147 6.64 -10.52 -2.79
C TYR A 147 6.92 -12.01 -2.74
N TYR A 148 7.18 -12.53 -1.54
CA TYR A 148 7.43 -13.92 -1.25
C TYR A 148 6.75 -14.35 0.05
N ALA A 149 6.13 -15.51 0.03
CA ALA A 149 5.66 -16.23 1.22
C ALA A 149 5.78 -17.74 0.95
N ASP A 150 5.70 -18.56 1.98
CA ASP A 150 5.62 -20.02 1.81
C ASP A 150 4.27 -20.43 1.20
N GLU A 151 4.21 -21.62 0.60
CA GLU A 151 3.03 -22.10 -0.15
C GLU A 151 1.77 -22.14 0.73
N LYS A 152 1.90 -22.50 2.00
CA LYS A 152 0.77 -22.54 2.94
C LYS A 152 0.19 -21.14 3.15
N THR A 153 1.04 -20.15 3.35
CA THR A 153 0.63 -18.74 3.47
C THR A 153 -0.01 -18.23 2.19
N LEU A 154 0.56 -18.56 1.02
CA LEU A 154 0.00 -18.18 -0.28
C LEU A 154 -1.39 -18.79 -0.50
N ASP A 155 -1.56 -20.07 -0.20
CA ASP A 155 -2.87 -20.74 -0.30
C ASP A 155 -3.91 -20.10 0.62
N GLN A 156 -3.51 -19.71 1.84
CA GLN A 156 -4.40 -19.03 2.77
C GLN A 156 -4.79 -17.62 2.27
N LEU A 157 -3.84 -16.85 1.75
CA LEU A 157 -4.11 -15.53 1.20
C LEU A 157 -5.11 -15.59 0.04
N GLU A 158 -4.94 -16.54 -0.87
CA GLU A 158 -5.85 -16.71 -2.00
C GLU A 158 -7.22 -17.25 -1.56
N ALA A 159 -7.26 -18.28 -0.71
CA ALA A 159 -8.50 -18.86 -0.21
C ALA A 159 -9.37 -17.85 0.57
N ASN A 160 -8.74 -16.92 1.28
CA ASN A 160 -9.42 -15.90 2.08
C ASN A 160 -9.67 -14.59 1.29
N GLY A 161 -9.33 -14.52 0.00
CA GLY A 161 -9.46 -13.30 -0.81
C GLY A 161 -8.58 -12.15 -0.29
N GLN A 162 -7.45 -12.45 0.35
CA GLN A 162 -6.54 -11.44 0.89
C GLN A 162 -5.55 -10.89 -0.14
N VAL A 163 -5.49 -11.45 -1.34
CA VAL A 163 -4.73 -10.87 -2.45
C VAL A 163 -5.59 -9.79 -3.11
N ILE A 164 -5.21 -8.54 -2.91
CA ILE A 164 -5.99 -7.39 -3.41
C ILE A 164 -5.65 -7.02 -4.85
N PHE A 165 -4.40 -7.29 -5.29
CA PHE A 165 -3.96 -7.06 -6.67
C PHE A 165 -2.95 -8.10 -7.14
N TYR A 166 -3.10 -8.46 -8.42
CA TYR A 166 -2.14 -9.26 -9.18
C TYR A 166 -1.54 -8.43 -10.32
N TYR A 167 -0.27 -8.64 -10.65
CA TYR A 167 0.31 -8.17 -11.90
C TYR A 167 -0.31 -8.93 -13.07
N CYS A 168 -0.75 -8.19 -14.11
CA CYS A 168 -1.37 -8.74 -15.30
C CYS A 168 -0.89 -8.04 -16.58
N ASP A 169 -1.30 -8.53 -17.74
CA ASP A 169 -1.14 -7.82 -18.99
C ASP A 169 -2.25 -6.76 -19.19
N GLU A 170 -2.16 -5.96 -20.26
CA GLU A 170 -3.14 -4.92 -20.59
C GLU A 170 -4.59 -5.43 -20.74
N LYS A 171 -4.76 -6.73 -20.93
CA LYS A 171 -6.06 -7.39 -21.06
C LYS A 171 -6.54 -8.07 -19.76
N GLY A 172 -5.84 -7.81 -18.65
CA GLY A 172 -6.15 -8.38 -17.33
C GLY A 172 -5.74 -9.84 -17.16
N LYS A 173 -4.95 -10.41 -18.08
CA LYS A 173 -4.51 -11.81 -17.96
C LYS A 173 -3.26 -11.90 -17.07
N ILE A 174 -3.37 -12.67 -16.01
CA ILE A 174 -2.24 -12.97 -15.11
C ILE A 174 -1.31 -13.96 -15.83
N LYS A 175 -0.09 -13.52 -16.16
CA LYS A 175 0.90 -14.30 -16.91
C LYS A 175 2.30 -14.06 -16.33
N PRO A 176 3.21 -15.02 -16.46
CA PRO A 176 4.61 -14.86 -16.00
C PRO A 176 5.32 -13.65 -16.61
N ASN A 177 5.10 -13.35 -17.89
CA ASN A 177 5.73 -12.22 -18.58
C ASN A 177 5.14 -10.85 -18.22
N ALA A 178 4.00 -10.79 -17.56
CA ALA A 178 3.42 -9.58 -17.00
C ALA A 178 3.96 -9.24 -15.59
N ASN A 179 4.68 -10.18 -14.98
CA ASN A 179 5.29 -10.04 -13.67
C ASN A 179 6.60 -9.24 -13.76
N PRO A 180 6.68 -8.04 -13.18
CA PRO A 180 7.82 -7.15 -13.40
C PRO A 180 9.06 -7.52 -12.55
N ASN A 181 8.90 -8.34 -11.51
CA ASN A 181 9.90 -8.51 -10.46
C ASN A 181 10.04 -9.95 -9.93
N ALA A 182 9.35 -10.91 -10.54
CA ALA A 182 9.24 -12.30 -10.10
C ALA A 182 8.53 -12.49 -8.75
N ALA A 183 7.56 -11.62 -8.42
CA ALA A 183 6.69 -11.80 -7.26
C ALA A 183 5.96 -13.15 -7.34
N THR A 184 5.91 -13.88 -6.23
CA THR A 184 5.27 -15.19 -6.18
C THR A 184 3.79 -15.07 -6.57
N ARG A 185 3.33 -15.95 -7.45
CA ARG A 185 1.94 -15.96 -7.99
C ARG A 185 1.48 -14.61 -8.58
N ASN A 186 2.41 -13.79 -9.08
CA ASN A 186 2.12 -12.44 -9.59
C ASN A 186 1.49 -11.48 -8.56
N ILE A 187 1.62 -11.74 -7.27
CA ILE A 187 1.02 -10.92 -6.21
C ILE A 187 1.66 -9.54 -6.20
N ALA A 188 0.84 -8.50 -6.36
CA ALA A 188 1.26 -7.09 -6.34
C ALA A 188 0.85 -6.37 -5.05
N GLY A 189 -0.15 -6.89 -4.34
CA GLY A 189 -0.63 -6.35 -3.07
C GLY A 189 -1.54 -7.32 -2.33
N ILE A 190 -1.53 -7.20 -1.01
CA ILE A 190 -2.31 -8.05 -0.08
C ILE A 190 -2.95 -7.23 1.02
N CYS A 191 -3.91 -7.83 1.74
CA CYS A 191 -4.41 -7.32 3.00
C CYS A 191 -4.29 -8.37 4.12
N ASN A 192 -4.43 -7.93 5.37
CA ASN A 192 -4.55 -8.82 6.52
C ASN A 192 -5.95 -9.47 6.59
N ALA A 193 -6.13 -10.46 7.49
CA ALA A 193 -7.40 -11.17 7.65
C ALA A 193 -8.56 -10.25 8.06
N ASN A 194 -8.29 -9.22 8.86
CA ASN A 194 -9.29 -8.24 9.30
C ASN A 194 -9.63 -7.18 8.24
N ARG A 195 -8.95 -7.20 7.08
CA ARG A 195 -9.14 -6.25 5.96
C ARG A 195 -9.01 -4.77 6.36
N ASN A 196 -8.20 -4.47 7.36
CA ASN A 196 -7.89 -3.12 7.79
C ASN A 196 -6.43 -2.71 7.54
N VAL A 197 -5.55 -3.66 7.20
CA VAL A 197 -4.17 -3.38 6.81
C VAL A 197 -3.96 -3.82 5.37
N PHE A 198 -3.51 -2.91 4.51
CA PHE A 198 -3.31 -3.12 3.08
C PHE A 198 -1.89 -2.75 2.68
N GLY A 199 -1.27 -3.55 1.83
CA GLY A 199 0.05 -3.26 1.28
C GLY A 199 0.14 -3.57 -0.21
N MET A 200 0.77 -2.70 -0.99
CA MET A 200 1.03 -2.94 -2.41
C MET A 200 2.36 -2.32 -2.86
N MET A 201 3.00 -2.94 -3.84
CA MET A 201 4.27 -2.42 -4.40
C MET A 201 4.10 -1.29 -5.41
N PRO A 202 3.09 -1.31 -6.31
CA PRO A 202 2.82 -0.20 -7.20
C PRO A 202 2.36 1.06 -6.47
N HIS A 203 2.58 2.22 -7.11
CA HIS A 203 2.34 3.56 -6.57
C HIS A 203 1.04 4.17 -7.10
N PRO A 204 -0.13 3.95 -6.46
CA PRO A 204 -1.38 4.54 -6.91
C PRO A 204 -1.37 6.07 -6.78
N GLU A 205 -0.64 6.64 -5.81
CA GLU A 205 -0.50 8.07 -5.60
C GLU A 205 0.16 8.81 -6.76
N ARG A 206 0.88 8.09 -7.62
CA ARG A 206 1.51 8.61 -8.85
C ARG A 206 0.66 8.43 -10.09
N ALA A 207 -0.60 8.08 -9.93
CA ALA A 207 -1.59 7.87 -10.98
C ALA A 207 -2.95 8.44 -10.57
N THR A 208 -2.99 9.67 -10.03
CA THR A 208 -4.19 10.29 -9.46
C THR A 208 -4.68 11.52 -10.20
N SER A 209 -3.92 12.06 -11.16
CA SER A 209 -4.33 13.28 -11.85
C SER A 209 -4.04 13.26 -13.35
N GLU A 210 -4.81 14.05 -14.10
CA GLU A 210 -4.62 14.26 -15.54
C GLU A 210 -3.24 14.86 -15.87
N ILE A 211 -2.68 15.66 -14.95
CA ILE A 211 -1.34 16.24 -15.09
C ILE A 211 -0.28 15.14 -15.09
N LEU A 212 -0.50 14.07 -14.32
CA LEU A 212 0.36 12.88 -14.32
C LEU A 212 0.09 11.96 -15.52
N GLY A 213 -0.92 12.27 -16.34
CA GLY A 213 -1.34 11.49 -17.50
C GLY A 213 -2.05 10.18 -17.18
N ASN A 214 -2.49 10.00 -15.93
CA ASN A 214 -3.16 8.79 -15.47
C ASN A 214 -3.95 9.03 -14.17
N THR A 215 -5.19 8.50 -14.11
CA THR A 215 -6.10 8.65 -12.96
C THR A 215 -6.53 7.32 -12.33
N ASP A 216 -6.00 6.18 -12.77
CA ASP A 216 -6.37 4.85 -12.28
C ASP A 216 -6.09 4.69 -10.77
N GLY A 217 -5.02 5.32 -10.28
CA GLY A 217 -4.67 5.31 -8.87
C GLY A 217 -5.68 6.01 -7.97
N ARG A 218 -6.42 6.99 -8.51
CA ARG A 218 -7.51 7.67 -7.79
C ARG A 218 -8.60 6.69 -7.40
N GLU A 219 -8.95 5.79 -8.31
CA GLU A 219 -9.96 4.76 -8.04
C GLU A 219 -9.44 3.69 -7.09
N ILE A 220 -8.19 3.26 -7.24
CA ILE A 220 -7.56 2.32 -6.31
C ILE A 220 -7.63 2.86 -4.89
N LEU A 221 -7.19 4.11 -4.66
CA LEU A 221 -7.21 4.73 -3.33
C LEU A 221 -8.63 4.85 -2.77
N LYS A 222 -9.60 5.24 -3.60
CA LYS A 222 -11.01 5.32 -3.18
C LYS A 222 -11.56 3.94 -2.77
N ASN A 223 -11.33 2.93 -3.58
CA ASN A 223 -11.88 1.58 -3.34
C ASN A 223 -11.25 0.91 -2.12
N LEU A 224 -9.93 1.06 -1.91
CA LEU A 224 -9.26 0.46 -0.78
C LEU A 224 -9.51 1.18 0.55
N LEU A 225 -9.55 2.51 0.51
CA LEU A 225 -9.49 3.31 1.74
C LEU A 225 -10.83 3.92 2.13
N MET A 226 -11.66 4.29 1.16
CA MET A 226 -12.87 5.09 1.38
C MET A 226 -14.17 4.32 1.18
N SER A 227 -14.14 3.13 0.57
CA SER A 227 -15.33 2.28 0.52
C SER A 227 -15.64 1.73 1.90
N GLU A 228 -16.90 1.71 2.26
CA GLU A 228 -17.37 0.87 3.35
C GLU A 228 -16.99 -0.57 3.00
N ILE A 229 -16.27 -1.25 3.90
CA ILE A 229 -15.97 -2.66 3.72
C ILE A 229 -17.33 -3.36 3.74
N LEU A 230 -17.82 -3.77 2.58
CA LEU A 230 -18.96 -4.68 2.52
C LEU A 230 -18.48 -5.99 3.16
N VAL A 231 -18.74 -6.10 4.46
CA VAL A 231 -18.60 -7.36 5.20
C VAL A 231 -19.72 -8.26 4.67
N GLY A 232 -19.34 -9.11 3.71
CA GLY A 232 -20.21 -10.18 3.21
C GLY A 232 -19.91 -11.48 3.95
#